data_83215859bfc6b9dad72fdf96b1f9a787
#
_entry.id   83215859bfc6b9dad72fdf96b1f9a787
#
_cell.length_a   1.000
_cell.length_b   1.000
_cell.length_c   1.000
_cell.angle_alpha   90.00
_cell.angle_beta   90.00
_cell.angle_gamma   90.00
#
_symmetry.space_group_name_H-M   'P 1'
#
loop_
_entity.id
_entity.type
_entity.pdbx_description
1 polymer ?
#
loop_
_entity_poly.entity_id
_entity_poly.type
_entity_poly.pdbx_seq_one_letter_code
_entity_poly.pdbx_strand_id
1 'polypeptide(L)'
;MLLLFGIIAADSSLNLDDYRAVERTFQTIVQASGRAGREKEKGRVIIQTYNPDSYAIIYAKEQNYDKFYETEIKLRKILKNPPFCDIILIRFSGENLSEIEKASNIIYQNLKSNINSKTGMVYKPVPAPIDKIKNKYRWRIIIKGKVNNNMIDIINNTLEKTEHFKNTTISVNINPSNMN
;
A
#
# COMPACT_ATOMS: atom_id res chain seq x y z
N MET A 1 32.15 0.98 -25.24
CA MET A 1 30.85 1.71 -25.32
C MET A 1 30.38 1.96 -23.86
N LEU A 2 30.22 3.20 -23.44
CA LEU A 2 29.78 3.50 -22.08
C LEU A 2 28.28 3.27 -21.97
N LEU A 3 27.86 2.29 -21.17
CA LEU A 3 26.43 2.04 -20.93
C LEU A 3 25.97 2.98 -19.81
N LEU A 4 25.09 3.94 -20.15
CA LEU A 4 24.50 4.87 -19.20
C LEU A 4 23.03 4.52 -18.96
N PHE A 5 22.68 4.22 -17.73
CA PHE A 5 21.28 4.01 -17.30
C PHE A 5 20.81 5.18 -16.44
N GLY A 6 19.69 5.80 -16.82
CA GLY A 6 19.04 6.83 -16.03
C GLY A 6 17.76 6.29 -15.38
N ILE A 7 17.61 6.47 -14.06
CA ILE A 7 16.36 6.22 -13.33
C ILE A 7 15.76 7.59 -13.01
N ILE A 8 14.68 7.94 -13.71
CA ILE A 8 14.00 9.23 -13.56
C ILE A 8 12.90 9.08 -12.49
N ALA A 9 12.81 10.06 -11.58
CA ALA A 9 11.82 10.08 -10.50
C ALA A 9 11.76 8.77 -9.70
N ALA A 10 12.92 8.32 -9.21
CA ALA A 10 13.06 7.06 -8.47
C ALA A 10 12.17 6.99 -7.22
N ASP A 11 11.79 8.14 -6.68
CA ASP A 11 10.95 8.33 -5.51
C ASP A 11 9.45 8.49 -5.84
N SER A 12 9.04 8.42 -7.09
CA SER A 12 7.62 8.50 -7.45
C SER A 12 6.77 7.44 -6.74
N SER A 13 7.34 6.27 -6.49
CA SER A 13 6.70 5.19 -5.76
C SER A 13 6.67 5.42 -4.25
N LEU A 14 7.60 6.18 -3.67
CA LEU A 14 7.69 6.42 -2.22
C LEU A 14 6.51 7.23 -1.68
N ASN A 15 5.90 8.05 -2.52
CA ASN A 15 4.75 8.89 -2.17
C ASN A 15 3.41 8.14 -2.24
N LEU A 16 3.42 6.87 -2.64
CA LEU A 16 2.21 6.05 -2.63
C LEU A 16 1.94 5.59 -1.20
N ASP A 17 0.67 5.68 -0.78
CA ASP A 17 0.21 5.15 0.50
C ASP A 17 0.10 3.61 0.45
N ASP A 18 1.24 2.98 0.30
CA ASP A 18 1.43 1.53 0.22
C ASP A 18 2.70 1.16 1.01
N TYR A 19 2.55 0.29 2.01
CA TYR A 19 3.67 -0.14 2.86
C TYR A 19 4.82 -0.81 2.10
N ARG A 20 4.58 -1.27 0.86
CA ARG A 20 5.59 -1.86 -0.02
C ARG A 20 6.27 -0.84 -0.94
N ALA A 21 5.87 0.42 -0.90
CA ALA A 21 6.39 1.45 -1.79
C ALA A 21 7.92 1.58 -1.69
N VAL A 22 8.43 1.55 -0.48
CA VAL A 22 9.86 1.65 -0.18
C VAL A 22 10.62 0.43 -0.72
N GLU A 23 10.11 -0.77 -0.47
CA GLU A 23 10.70 -2.02 -0.98
C GLU A 23 10.72 -2.05 -2.52
N ARG A 24 9.62 -1.64 -3.16
CA ARG A 24 9.55 -1.57 -4.63
C ARG A 24 10.56 -0.59 -5.20
N THR A 25 10.75 0.56 -4.54
CA THR A 25 11.75 1.55 -4.95
C THR A 25 13.15 0.96 -4.89
N PHE A 26 13.50 0.34 -3.76
CA PHE A 26 14.78 -0.37 -3.59
C PHE A 26 15.00 -1.42 -4.68
N GLN A 27 14.03 -2.31 -4.89
CA GLN A 27 14.10 -3.37 -5.89
C GLN A 27 14.26 -2.82 -7.31
N THR A 28 13.51 -1.78 -7.67
CA THR A 28 13.58 -1.15 -8.99
C THR A 28 14.98 -0.59 -9.27
N ILE A 29 15.58 0.10 -8.30
CA ILE A 29 16.92 0.68 -8.43
C ILE A 29 17.97 -0.42 -8.55
N VAL A 30 17.92 -1.45 -7.70
CA VAL A 30 18.87 -2.57 -7.73
C VAL A 30 18.76 -3.33 -9.06
N GLN A 31 17.55 -3.61 -9.55
CA GLN A 31 17.36 -4.29 -10.83
C GLN A 31 17.89 -3.47 -12.02
N ALA A 32 17.64 -2.16 -12.04
CA ALA A 32 18.16 -1.29 -13.08
C ALA A 32 19.71 -1.21 -13.05
N SER A 33 20.28 -1.14 -11.83
CA SER A 33 21.73 -1.14 -11.64
C SER A 33 22.39 -2.44 -12.09
N GLY A 34 21.75 -3.58 -11.82
CA GLY A 34 22.23 -4.90 -12.26
C GLY A 34 22.24 -5.07 -13.78
N ARG A 35 21.40 -4.34 -14.52
CA ARG A 35 21.41 -4.35 -15.99
C ARG A 35 22.57 -3.53 -16.57
N ALA A 36 22.99 -2.46 -15.89
CA ALA A 36 24.11 -1.64 -16.32
C ALA A 36 25.47 -2.35 -16.17
N GLY A 37 25.59 -3.33 -15.28
CA GLY A 37 26.84 -4.04 -15.01
C GLY A 37 27.05 -5.38 -15.73
N ARG A 38 26.20 -5.76 -16.69
CA ARG A 38 26.26 -7.10 -17.32
C ARG A 38 27.28 -7.29 -18.45
N GLU A 39 27.81 -6.22 -19.00
CA GLU A 39 28.88 -6.30 -20.00
C GLU A 39 30.23 -5.98 -19.37
N LYS A 40 31.33 -6.42 -20.03
CA LYS A 40 32.71 -6.24 -19.58
C LYS A 40 33.13 -4.78 -19.33
N GLU A 41 32.27 -3.83 -19.65
CA GLU A 41 32.47 -2.40 -19.42
C GLU A 41 31.68 -1.93 -18.18
N LYS A 42 32.31 -1.06 -17.39
CA LYS A 42 31.68 -0.46 -16.19
C LYS A 42 30.52 0.43 -16.63
N GLY A 43 29.28 -0.03 -16.42
CA GLY A 43 28.09 0.78 -16.63
C GLY A 43 27.95 1.86 -15.56
N ARG A 44 27.36 2.99 -15.94
CA ARG A 44 27.06 4.09 -15.02
C ARG A 44 25.56 4.21 -14.84
N VAL A 45 25.10 4.29 -13.59
CA VAL A 45 23.69 4.50 -13.25
C VAL A 45 23.55 5.89 -12.63
N ILE A 46 22.61 6.68 -13.17
CA ILE A 46 22.24 7.98 -12.61
C ILE A 46 20.82 7.85 -12.04
N ILE A 47 20.65 8.21 -10.77
CA ILE A 47 19.36 8.19 -10.08
C ILE A 47 18.93 9.64 -9.87
N GLN A 48 17.82 10.03 -10.49
CA GLN A 48 17.17 11.32 -10.23
C GLN A 48 16.09 11.12 -9.18
N THR A 49 16.12 11.91 -8.11
CA THR A 49 15.19 11.83 -6.99
C THR A 49 15.06 13.17 -6.28
N TYR A 50 13.89 13.46 -5.70
CA TYR A 50 13.66 14.57 -4.78
C TYR A 50 13.97 14.21 -3.33
N ASN A 51 14.16 12.91 -3.02
CA ASN A 51 14.42 12.40 -1.67
C ASN A 51 15.71 11.55 -1.62
N PRO A 52 16.89 12.15 -1.86
CA PRO A 52 18.15 11.44 -1.91
C PRO A 52 18.54 10.77 -0.59
N ASP A 53 18.00 11.26 0.53
CA ASP A 53 18.29 10.77 1.89
C ASP A 53 17.40 9.57 2.28
N SER A 54 16.49 9.14 1.40
CA SER A 54 15.71 7.92 1.63
C SER A 54 16.62 6.72 1.75
N TYR A 55 16.48 5.96 2.85
CA TYR A 55 17.28 4.76 3.08
C TYR A 55 17.13 3.72 1.95
N ALA A 56 15.97 3.67 1.26
CA ALA A 56 15.79 2.80 0.11
C ALA A 56 16.73 3.18 -1.04
N ILE A 57 16.93 4.47 -1.28
CA ILE A 57 17.80 4.99 -2.34
C ILE A 57 19.27 4.82 -1.94
N ILE A 58 19.61 5.16 -0.70
CA ILE A 58 20.99 5.02 -0.18
C ILE A 58 21.44 3.56 -0.27
N TYR A 59 20.68 2.63 0.30
CA TYR A 59 21.06 1.22 0.31
C TYR A 59 20.97 0.56 -1.08
N ALA A 60 20.05 1.01 -1.94
CA ALA A 60 20.01 0.55 -3.32
C ALA A 60 21.25 1.00 -4.13
N LYS A 61 21.74 2.24 -3.92
CA LYS A 61 23.00 2.74 -4.48
C LYS A 61 24.19 1.90 -4.03
N GLU A 62 24.19 1.49 -2.76
CA GLU A 62 25.23 0.64 -2.17
C GLU A 62 25.05 -0.84 -2.54
N GLN A 63 23.93 -1.22 -3.17
CA GLN A 63 23.50 -2.61 -3.39
C GLN A 63 23.48 -3.44 -2.09
N ASN A 64 23.18 -2.78 -0.98
CA ASN A 64 23.22 -3.37 0.36
C ASN A 64 21.83 -3.81 0.81
N TYR A 65 21.46 -5.04 0.43
CA TYR A 65 20.18 -5.63 0.81
C TYR A 65 20.06 -5.84 2.33
N ASP A 66 21.11 -6.24 2.99
CA ASP A 66 21.07 -6.58 4.42
C ASP A 66 20.71 -5.36 5.26
N LYS A 67 21.39 -4.23 5.04
CA LYS A 67 21.05 -2.97 5.73
C LYS A 67 19.64 -2.47 5.38
N PHE A 68 19.23 -2.61 4.11
CA PHE A 68 17.87 -2.29 3.71
C PHE A 68 16.87 -3.13 4.49
N TYR A 69 17.05 -4.45 4.49
CA TYR A 69 16.14 -5.38 5.19
C TYR A 69 16.08 -5.10 6.69
N GLU A 70 17.20 -4.91 7.36
CA GLU A 70 17.26 -4.62 8.80
C GLU A 70 16.51 -3.33 9.16
N THR A 71 16.60 -2.31 8.31
CA THR A 71 15.90 -1.02 8.52
C THR A 71 14.42 -1.19 8.26
N GLU A 72 14.05 -1.77 7.13
CA GLU A 72 12.66 -1.95 6.70
C GLU A 72 11.88 -2.82 7.69
N ILE A 73 12.45 -3.94 8.14
CA ILE A 73 11.75 -4.87 9.03
C ILE A 73 11.48 -4.25 10.41
N LYS A 74 12.40 -3.43 10.92
CA LYS A 74 12.20 -2.67 12.16
C LYS A 74 11.05 -1.66 12.04
N LEU A 75 11.03 -0.91 10.93
CA LEU A 75 9.96 0.05 10.65
C LEU A 75 8.60 -0.64 10.49
N ARG A 76 8.54 -1.76 9.77
CA ARG A 76 7.30 -2.55 9.64
C ARG A 76 6.78 -3.04 10.99
N LYS A 77 7.67 -3.43 11.88
CA LYS A 77 7.28 -3.84 13.24
C LYS A 77 6.68 -2.68 14.03
N ILE A 78 7.32 -1.52 14.00
CA ILE A 78 6.86 -0.30 14.70
C ILE A 78 5.50 0.16 14.15
N LEU A 79 5.37 0.19 12.82
CA LEU A 79 4.16 0.65 12.12
C LEU A 79 3.06 -0.40 12.03
N LYS A 80 3.27 -1.59 12.60
CA LYS A 80 2.37 -2.73 12.48
C LYS A 80 1.97 -2.96 11.02
N ASN A 81 2.97 -3.19 10.18
CA ASN A 81 2.80 -3.59 8.79
C ASN A 81 3.15 -5.08 8.61
N PRO A 82 2.69 -5.75 7.56
CA PRO A 82 3.13 -7.11 7.25
C PRO A 82 4.66 -7.26 7.21
N PRO A 83 5.22 -8.33 7.77
CA PRO A 83 4.59 -9.58 8.23
C PRO A 83 4.09 -9.56 9.69
N PHE A 84 4.13 -8.44 10.39
CA PHE A 84 3.76 -8.35 11.82
C PHE A 84 2.26 -8.19 12.05
N CYS A 85 1.48 -7.91 11.03
CA CYS A 85 0.02 -7.97 11.03
C CYS A 85 -0.49 -8.33 9.64
N ASP A 86 -1.78 -8.67 9.57
CA ASP A 86 -2.50 -8.72 8.30
C ASP A 86 -3.14 -7.36 8.00
N ILE A 87 -3.40 -7.11 6.72
CA ILE A 87 -4.13 -5.95 6.24
C ILE A 87 -5.38 -6.42 5.52
N ILE A 88 -6.53 -5.85 5.90
CA ILE A 88 -7.77 -5.98 5.13
C ILE A 88 -8.07 -4.62 4.51
N LEU A 89 -8.28 -4.62 3.22
CA LEU A 89 -8.61 -3.44 2.43
C LEU A 89 -10.03 -3.57 1.89
N ILE A 90 -10.92 -2.70 2.37
CA ILE A 90 -12.28 -2.58 1.86
C ILE A 90 -12.30 -1.39 0.92
N ARG A 91 -12.63 -1.62 -0.35
CA ARG A 91 -12.73 -0.59 -1.39
C ARG A 91 -14.17 -0.31 -1.72
N PHE A 92 -14.45 0.96 -1.95
CA PHE A 92 -15.73 1.48 -2.39
C PHE A 92 -15.54 2.15 -3.75
N SER A 93 -16.45 1.92 -4.69
CA SER A 93 -16.42 2.56 -6.01
C SER A 93 -17.82 2.82 -6.52
N GLY A 94 -18.08 4.03 -7.02
CA GLY A 94 -19.39 4.43 -7.57
C GLY A 94 -19.34 5.83 -8.16
N GLU A 95 -20.41 6.22 -8.83
CA GLU A 95 -20.52 7.52 -9.50
C GLU A 95 -20.98 8.64 -8.55
N ASN A 96 -21.62 8.28 -7.44
CA ASN A 96 -22.14 9.22 -6.46
C ASN A 96 -21.22 9.28 -5.20
N LEU A 97 -20.46 10.36 -5.07
CA LEU A 97 -19.55 10.58 -3.95
C LEU A 97 -20.27 10.53 -2.59
N SER A 98 -21.43 11.21 -2.49
CA SER A 98 -22.20 11.26 -1.23
C SER A 98 -22.67 9.88 -0.78
N GLU A 99 -23.04 9.01 -1.73
CA GLU A 99 -23.44 7.63 -1.43
C GLU A 99 -22.24 6.80 -0.93
N ILE A 100 -21.06 6.95 -1.57
CA ILE A 100 -19.82 6.29 -1.14
C ILE A 100 -19.41 6.74 0.26
N GLU A 101 -19.47 8.03 0.55
CA GLU A 101 -19.15 8.58 1.87
C GLU A 101 -20.09 8.04 2.94
N LYS A 102 -21.40 8.00 2.68
CA LYS A 102 -22.39 7.42 3.59
C LYS A 102 -22.14 5.94 3.82
N ALA A 103 -22.00 5.16 2.74
CA ALA A 103 -21.75 3.72 2.82
C ALA A 103 -20.47 3.40 3.60
N SER A 104 -19.36 4.07 3.27
CA SER A 104 -18.09 3.84 3.93
C SER A 104 -18.11 4.23 5.41
N ASN A 105 -18.79 5.32 5.78
CA ASN A 105 -18.92 5.73 7.18
C ASN A 105 -19.79 4.75 7.97
N ILE A 106 -20.90 4.26 7.44
CA ILE A 106 -21.76 3.26 8.10
C ILE A 106 -20.95 1.98 8.35
N ILE A 107 -20.25 1.48 7.34
CA ILE A 107 -19.41 0.29 7.45
C ILE A 107 -18.31 0.53 8.49
N TYR A 108 -17.64 1.66 8.44
CA TYR A 108 -16.60 2.01 9.43
C TYR A 108 -17.12 1.98 10.86
N GLN A 109 -18.27 2.59 11.14
CA GLN A 109 -18.85 2.63 12.49
C GLN A 109 -19.20 1.22 12.98
N ASN A 110 -19.82 0.39 12.13
CA ASN A 110 -20.14 -0.99 12.44
C ASN A 110 -18.87 -1.82 12.73
N LEU A 111 -17.86 -1.72 11.88
CA LEU A 111 -16.60 -2.45 12.08
C LEU A 111 -15.88 -1.98 13.34
N LYS A 112 -15.81 -0.67 13.58
CA LYS A 112 -15.16 -0.09 14.76
C LYS A 112 -15.81 -0.51 16.08
N SER A 113 -17.15 -0.68 16.09
CA SER A 113 -17.88 -1.12 17.28
C SER A 113 -17.71 -2.60 17.56
N ASN A 114 -17.54 -3.42 16.53
CA ASN A 114 -17.55 -4.89 16.66
C ASN A 114 -16.12 -5.49 16.67
N ILE A 115 -15.13 -4.83 16.05
CA ILE A 115 -13.74 -5.29 16.09
C ILE A 115 -13.06 -4.79 17.36
N ASN A 116 -12.62 -5.71 18.19
CA ASN A 116 -11.90 -5.38 19.42
C ASN A 116 -10.55 -4.72 19.09
N SER A 117 -10.25 -3.58 19.71
CA SER A 117 -9.00 -2.84 19.51
C SER A 117 -7.72 -3.62 19.83
N LYS A 118 -7.81 -4.69 20.61
CA LYS A 118 -6.69 -5.61 20.88
C LYS A 118 -6.41 -6.56 19.72
N THR A 119 -7.42 -6.87 18.89
CA THR A 119 -7.32 -7.82 17.78
C THR A 119 -7.18 -7.13 16.42
N GLY A 120 -7.67 -5.89 16.30
CA GLY A 120 -7.59 -5.15 15.05
C GLY A 120 -7.83 -3.65 15.22
N MET A 121 -7.24 -2.86 14.33
CA MET A 121 -7.42 -1.42 14.25
C MET A 121 -8.11 -1.06 12.95
N VAL A 122 -9.28 -0.46 13.03
CA VAL A 122 -10.06 0.01 11.87
C VAL A 122 -9.76 1.48 11.66
N TYR A 123 -9.19 1.82 10.49
CA TYR A 123 -8.91 3.20 10.11
C TYR A 123 -10.14 3.86 9.50
N LYS A 124 -10.26 5.17 9.66
CA LYS A 124 -11.35 5.95 9.05
C LYS A 124 -11.36 5.79 7.53
N PRO A 125 -12.55 5.85 6.90
CA PRO A 125 -12.63 5.86 5.45
C PRO A 125 -11.93 7.11 4.88
N VAL A 126 -11.18 6.91 3.81
CA VAL A 126 -10.48 7.97 3.08
C VAL A 126 -10.57 7.73 1.58
N PRO A 127 -10.44 8.78 0.75
CA PRO A 127 -10.28 8.60 -0.68
C PRO A 127 -9.11 7.66 -0.99
N ALA A 128 -9.21 6.88 -2.06
CA ALA A 128 -8.09 6.09 -2.55
C ALA A 128 -7.00 7.01 -3.11
N PRO A 129 -5.72 6.57 -3.22
CA PRO A 129 -4.63 7.38 -3.79
C PRO A 129 -4.93 7.91 -5.21
N ILE A 130 -5.70 7.16 -5.98
CA ILE A 130 -6.36 7.64 -7.19
C ILE A 130 -7.85 7.63 -6.90
N ASP A 131 -8.36 8.79 -6.52
CA ASP A 131 -9.70 8.99 -5.98
C ASP A 131 -10.82 8.92 -7.02
N LYS A 132 -10.48 9.06 -8.32
CA LYS A 132 -11.44 8.97 -9.42
C LYS A 132 -10.84 8.30 -10.66
N ILE A 133 -11.50 7.23 -11.15
CA ILE A 133 -11.14 6.54 -12.39
C ILE A 133 -12.41 6.28 -13.19
N LYS A 134 -12.42 6.60 -14.50
CA LYS A 134 -13.54 6.37 -15.41
C LYS A 134 -14.88 6.87 -14.84
N ASN A 135 -14.86 8.10 -14.33
CA ASN A 135 -16.00 8.78 -13.69
C ASN A 135 -16.52 8.14 -12.38
N LYS A 136 -15.84 7.14 -11.82
CA LYS A 136 -16.18 6.52 -10.54
C LYS A 136 -15.24 7.02 -9.46
N TYR A 137 -15.80 7.54 -8.37
CA TYR A 137 -15.08 7.87 -7.13
C TYR A 137 -14.66 6.59 -6.44
N ARG A 138 -13.54 6.64 -5.72
CA ARG A 138 -12.94 5.49 -5.03
C ARG A 138 -12.53 5.87 -3.63
N TRP A 139 -13.06 5.13 -2.67
CA TRP A 139 -12.73 5.26 -1.26
C TRP A 139 -12.28 3.93 -0.70
N ARG A 140 -11.65 3.97 0.47
CA ARG A 140 -11.17 2.76 1.13
C ARG A 140 -11.22 2.85 2.65
N ILE A 141 -11.39 1.69 3.29
CA ILE A 141 -11.16 1.44 4.71
C ILE A 141 -10.01 0.45 4.81
N ILE A 142 -9.08 0.71 5.71
CA ILE A 142 -7.98 -0.19 6.04
C ILE A 142 -8.23 -0.75 7.43
N ILE A 143 -8.07 -2.07 7.58
CA ILE A 143 -8.07 -2.73 8.87
C ILE A 143 -6.71 -3.40 9.02
N LYS A 144 -6.00 -3.13 10.13
CA LYS A 144 -4.75 -3.80 10.49
C LYS A 144 -4.99 -4.67 11.72
N GLY A 145 -4.61 -5.95 11.65
CA GLY A 145 -4.77 -6.88 12.76
C GLY A 145 -4.45 -8.30 12.36
N LYS A 146 -4.66 -9.24 13.26
CA LYS A 146 -4.54 -10.66 12.94
C LYS A 146 -5.89 -11.17 12.44
N VAL A 147 -5.92 -11.55 11.16
CA VAL A 147 -7.13 -12.10 10.54
C VAL A 147 -7.47 -13.44 11.18
N ASN A 148 -8.72 -13.59 11.58
CA ASN A 148 -9.30 -14.83 12.08
C ASN A 148 -10.77 -14.92 11.65
N ASN A 149 -11.40 -16.09 11.85
CA ASN A 149 -12.79 -16.32 11.44
C ASN A 149 -13.76 -15.30 12.03
N ASN A 150 -13.61 -14.95 13.30
CA ASN A 150 -14.47 -13.95 13.94
C ASN A 150 -14.39 -12.58 13.23
N MET A 151 -13.20 -12.14 12.82
CA MET A 151 -13.05 -10.88 12.07
C MET A 151 -13.69 -10.97 10.69
N ILE A 152 -13.57 -12.11 10.02
CA ILE A 152 -14.22 -12.37 8.73
C ILE A 152 -15.74 -12.32 8.87
N ASP A 153 -16.29 -12.98 9.88
CA ASP A 153 -17.72 -12.99 10.16
C ASP A 153 -18.27 -11.59 10.46
N ILE A 154 -17.54 -10.80 11.25
CA ILE A 154 -17.91 -9.40 11.52
C ILE A 154 -17.96 -8.58 10.22
N ILE A 155 -16.97 -8.76 9.33
CA ILE A 155 -16.93 -8.06 8.04
C ILE A 155 -18.12 -8.48 7.18
N ASN A 156 -18.36 -9.77 7.01
CA ASN A 156 -19.45 -10.30 6.20
C ASN A 156 -20.82 -9.80 6.70
N ASN A 157 -21.10 -9.93 8.01
CA ASN A 157 -22.32 -9.45 8.63
C ASN A 157 -22.49 -7.91 8.49
N THR A 158 -21.38 -7.17 8.46
CA THR A 158 -21.43 -5.72 8.25
C THR A 158 -21.78 -5.39 6.79
N LEU A 159 -21.24 -6.13 5.83
CA LEU A 159 -21.49 -5.92 4.40
C LEU A 159 -22.92 -6.28 4.02
N GLU A 160 -23.46 -7.39 4.53
CA GLU A 160 -24.85 -7.78 4.32
C GLU A 160 -25.85 -6.69 4.73
N LYS A 161 -25.60 -6.01 5.84
CA LYS A 161 -26.43 -4.88 6.30
C LYS A 161 -26.36 -3.64 5.41
N THR A 162 -25.44 -3.59 4.47
CA THR A 162 -25.21 -2.44 3.59
C THR A 162 -25.58 -2.70 2.12
N GLU A 163 -26.24 -3.81 1.81
CA GLU A 163 -26.67 -4.18 0.45
C GLU A 163 -27.62 -3.17 -0.22
N HIS A 164 -28.23 -2.26 0.55
CA HIS A 164 -29.09 -1.21 0.01
C HIS A 164 -28.34 -0.11 -0.78
N PHE A 165 -27.01 -0.04 -0.71
CA PHE A 165 -26.20 0.88 -1.52
C PHE A 165 -25.94 0.32 -2.93
N LYS A 166 -26.99 0.25 -3.75
CA LYS A 166 -26.98 -0.43 -5.05
C LYS A 166 -26.02 0.17 -6.08
N ASN A 167 -25.71 1.46 -5.96
CA ASN A 167 -24.81 2.17 -6.90
C ASN A 167 -23.36 2.22 -6.40
N THR A 168 -23.06 1.60 -5.26
CA THR A 168 -21.72 1.53 -4.68
C THR A 168 -21.22 0.10 -4.72
N THR A 169 -20.19 -0.15 -5.52
CA THR A 169 -19.49 -1.44 -5.52
C THR A 169 -18.55 -1.50 -4.33
N ILE A 170 -18.67 -2.55 -3.51
CA ILE A 170 -17.81 -2.80 -2.35
C ILE A 170 -17.01 -4.08 -2.60
N SER A 171 -15.72 -4.04 -2.36
CA SER A 171 -14.84 -5.22 -2.45
C SER A 171 -13.91 -5.30 -1.25
N VAL A 172 -13.64 -6.53 -0.79
CA VAL A 172 -12.76 -6.82 0.34
C VAL A 172 -11.57 -7.63 -0.15
N ASN A 173 -10.37 -7.20 0.23
CA ASN A 173 -9.14 -7.91 -0.08
C ASN A 173 -8.33 -8.10 1.20
N ILE A 174 -7.97 -9.34 1.49
CA ILE A 174 -7.11 -9.71 2.62
C ILE A 174 -5.67 -9.78 2.09
N ASN A 175 -4.75 -9.12 2.78
CA ASN A 175 -3.33 -9.02 2.41
C ASN A 175 -3.13 -8.63 0.94
N PRO A 176 -3.71 -7.51 0.49
CA PRO A 176 -3.69 -7.11 -0.91
C PRO A 176 -2.25 -6.92 -1.41
N SER A 177 -2.00 -7.32 -2.65
CA SER A 177 -0.70 -7.06 -3.32
C SER A 177 -0.49 -5.59 -3.66
N ASN A 178 -1.58 -4.80 -3.69
CA ASN A 178 -1.60 -3.38 -4.01
C ASN A 178 -2.65 -2.67 -3.13
N MET A 179 -2.26 -1.55 -2.53
CA MET A 179 -3.13 -0.73 -1.67
C MET A 179 -3.96 0.30 -2.44
N ASN A 180 -3.83 0.36 -3.77
CA ASN A 180 -4.60 1.26 -4.66
C ASN A 180 -5.96 0.70 -5.03
#